data_7ef5cbcf5c44dba3331d921ae7b2754e
#
_entry.id   7ef5cbcf5c44dba3331d921ae7b2754e
#
_cell.length_a   1.000
_cell.length_b   1.000
_cell.length_c   1.000
_cell.angle_alpha   90.00
_cell.angle_beta   90.00
_cell.angle_gamma   90.00
#
_symmetry.space_group_name_H-M   'P 1'
#
loop_
_entity.id
_entity.type
_entity.pdbx_description
1 polymer ?
#
loop_
_entity_poly.entity_id
_entity_poly.type
_entity_poly.pdbx_seq_one_letter_code
_entity_poly.pdbx_strand_id
1 'polypeptide(L)'
;MIIQRVVLNSRPGKNGNPVAENFRVEEFSLPDALNEGQVQVRTLYLSVDPYMRCKMNEDTGTDYLAPWQLAQVADGGGIGVVEESKHQKLTKGDFVTSFYWPWQTKAILDGNGLEKVDPQLVDGHLSYFLGAIGMPGLTSLIGVQEKGHISAGSNQTMVVSGAAGACGSLAGQIGHLLGCSRVVGICGTQEKCLFLTSELGFDAAVNYKTGNVAEQLREACPGGVDVYFDNVGGDISNAVISQMNENSHIILCGQISQYSNDVPYPPPLPPAVEATRKERNITRERFTVLNYKDKFEPGILQLSQWFKEGKLKVKETMAKGLENMGVAFQSMMTGGNVGKQIVCISEDSSL
;
A
#
# COMPACT_ATOMS: atom_id res chain seq x y z
N MET A 1 -21.15 17.70 19.30
CA MET A 1 -20.91 18.03 17.87
C MET A 1 -21.28 16.83 17.03
N ILE A 2 -22.07 17.02 15.97
CA ILE A 2 -22.47 15.95 15.04
C ILE A 2 -21.47 15.86 13.90
N ILE A 3 -20.96 14.65 13.64
CA ILE A 3 -20.03 14.36 12.55
C ILE A 3 -20.58 13.20 11.69
N GLN A 4 -19.95 12.94 10.55
CA GLN A 4 -20.23 11.76 9.74
C GLN A 4 -19.14 10.72 9.90
N ARG A 5 -19.53 9.44 9.85
CA ARG A 5 -18.62 8.30 9.86
C ARG A 5 -19.07 7.21 8.93
N VAL A 6 -18.12 6.36 8.51
CA VAL A 6 -18.39 5.17 7.71
C VAL A 6 -18.24 3.94 8.58
N VAL A 7 -19.27 3.11 8.59
CA VAL A 7 -19.31 1.86 9.34
C VAL A 7 -19.37 0.66 8.39
N LEU A 8 -18.94 -0.51 8.90
CA LEU A 8 -19.13 -1.76 8.18
C LEU A 8 -20.60 -2.15 8.23
N ASN A 9 -21.26 -2.17 7.09
CA ASN A 9 -22.68 -2.46 6.95
C ASN A 9 -22.96 -3.97 6.79
N SER A 10 -22.09 -4.64 6.06
CA SER A 10 -22.21 -6.08 5.79
C SER A 10 -20.83 -6.66 5.44
N ARG A 11 -20.71 -7.98 5.56
CA ARG A 11 -19.50 -8.70 5.20
C ARG A 11 -19.68 -9.35 3.81
N PRO A 12 -18.64 -9.32 2.96
CA PRO A 12 -18.73 -9.99 1.64
C PRO A 12 -18.72 -11.52 1.74
N GLY A 13 -18.34 -12.08 2.90
CA GLY A 13 -18.06 -13.51 3.06
C GLY A 13 -16.61 -13.85 2.68
N LYS A 14 -16.14 -15.01 3.12
CA LYS A 14 -14.71 -15.40 2.96
C LYS A 14 -14.27 -15.50 1.51
N ASN A 15 -15.17 -15.82 0.58
CA ASN A 15 -14.91 -15.96 -0.85
C ASN A 15 -15.58 -14.86 -1.68
N GLY A 16 -16.09 -13.81 -1.04
CA GLY A 16 -16.80 -12.73 -1.71
C GLY A 16 -15.90 -11.55 -2.03
N ASN A 17 -16.16 -10.91 -3.17
CA ASN A 17 -15.52 -9.65 -3.51
C ASN A 17 -16.13 -8.51 -2.69
N PRO A 18 -15.35 -7.54 -2.23
CA PRO A 18 -15.89 -6.39 -1.53
C PRO A 18 -16.67 -5.50 -2.51
N VAL A 19 -17.76 -4.94 -2.02
CA VAL A 19 -18.59 -3.99 -2.77
C VAL A 19 -18.82 -2.73 -1.93
N ALA A 20 -19.14 -1.63 -2.58
CA ALA A 20 -19.36 -0.36 -1.90
C ALA A 20 -20.45 -0.44 -0.82
N GLU A 21 -21.48 -1.25 -1.05
CA GLU A 21 -22.61 -1.46 -0.13
C GLU A 21 -22.24 -2.22 1.16
N ASN A 22 -21.03 -2.79 1.23
CA ASN A 22 -20.52 -3.31 2.49
C ASN A 22 -20.25 -2.20 3.53
N PHE A 23 -20.27 -0.95 3.09
CA PHE A 23 -20.07 0.22 3.94
C PHE A 23 -21.29 1.15 3.87
N ARG A 24 -21.55 1.87 4.95
CA ARG A 24 -22.57 2.93 4.95
C ARG A 24 -22.10 4.13 5.77
N VAL A 25 -22.57 5.30 5.39
CA VAL A 25 -22.37 6.55 6.13
C VAL A 25 -23.47 6.71 7.15
N GLU A 26 -23.12 7.15 8.37
CA GLU A 26 -24.07 7.54 9.39
C GLU A 26 -23.60 8.77 10.14
N GLU A 27 -24.54 9.49 10.76
CA GLU A 27 -24.22 10.56 11.70
C GLU A 27 -23.78 9.98 13.05
N PHE A 28 -22.88 10.67 13.71
CA PHE A 28 -22.37 10.28 15.02
C PHE A 28 -22.13 11.54 15.87
N SER A 29 -22.44 11.46 17.14
CA SER A 29 -22.27 12.59 18.06
C SER A 29 -20.96 12.42 18.84
N LEU A 30 -20.04 13.38 18.67
CA LEU A 30 -18.83 13.49 19.48
C LEU A 30 -19.11 14.27 20.76
N PRO A 31 -18.40 13.96 21.88
CA PRO A 31 -18.41 14.80 23.07
C PRO A 31 -18.02 16.25 22.76
N ASP A 32 -18.55 17.19 23.55
CA ASP A 32 -18.23 18.61 23.37
C ASP A 32 -16.94 19.04 24.08
N ALA A 33 -16.39 18.20 24.94
CA ALA A 33 -15.18 18.48 25.69
C ALA A 33 -14.17 17.33 25.58
N LEU A 34 -12.88 17.68 25.58
CA LEU A 34 -11.78 16.73 25.61
C LEU A 34 -11.43 16.33 27.03
N ASN A 35 -11.01 15.07 27.20
CA ASN A 35 -10.33 14.60 28.40
C ASN A 35 -8.81 14.85 28.29
N GLU A 36 -8.11 14.78 29.42
CA GLU A 36 -6.65 14.89 29.42
C GLU A 36 -6.00 13.87 28.46
N GLY A 37 -5.02 14.33 27.67
CA GLY A 37 -4.31 13.53 26.70
C GLY A 37 -5.01 13.37 25.36
N GLN A 38 -6.24 13.85 25.23
CA GLN A 38 -7.00 13.78 23.97
C GLN A 38 -6.78 14.99 23.09
N VAL A 39 -6.97 14.78 21.80
CA VAL A 39 -7.01 15.83 20.78
C VAL A 39 -8.24 15.65 19.90
N GLN A 40 -8.81 16.77 19.44
CA GLN A 40 -9.80 16.79 18.39
C GLN A 40 -9.09 17.05 17.09
N VAL A 41 -9.33 16.20 16.09
CA VAL A 41 -8.71 16.30 14.78
C VAL A 41 -9.77 16.43 13.69
N ARG A 42 -9.45 17.19 12.66
CA ARG A 42 -10.20 17.21 11.40
C ARG A 42 -9.48 16.32 10.40
N THR A 43 -10.17 15.34 9.87
CA THR A 43 -9.62 14.41 8.88
C THR A 43 -9.40 15.12 7.55
N LEU A 44 -8.19 15.03 7.00
CA LEU A 44 -7.84 15.58 5.70
C LEU A 44 -7.88 14.50 4.62
N TYR A 45 -7.15 13.42 4.81
CA TYR A 45 -7.06 12.31 3.87
C TYR A 45 -7.15 10.98 4.59
N LEU A 46 -7.81 10.03 3.93
CA LEU A 46 -7.87 8.64 4.35
C LEU A 46 -7.30 7.72 3.26
N SER A 47 -6.70 6.64 3.71
CA SER A 47 -6.16 5.59 2.86
C SER A 47 -7.14 4.44 2.73
N VAL A 48 -7.22 3.83 1.56
CA VAL A 48 -7.77 2.49 1.39
C VAL A 48 -6.65 1.57 0.91
N ASP A 49 -6.55 0.41 1.53
CA ASP A 49 -5.44 -0.52 1.34
C ASP A 49 -5.94 -1.96 1.21
N PRO A 50 -5.27 -2.80 0.39
CA PRO A 50 -5.72 -4.17 0.14
C PRO A 50 -5.86 -5.04 1.40
N TYR A 51 -5.00 -4.86 2.42
CA TYR A 51 -5.08 -5.63 3.66
C TYR A 51 -6.43 -5.46 4.38
N MET A 52 -7.12 -4.34 4.15
CA MET A 52 -8.42 -4.05 4.76
C MET A 52 -9.48 -5.07 4.37
N ARG A 53 -9.30 -5.76 3.23
CA ARG A 53 -10.19 -6.88 2.86
C ARG A 53 -10.23 -7.95 3.95
N CYS A 54 -9.10 -8.24 4.60
CA CYS A 54 -9.03 -9.20 5.71
C CYS A 54 -9.83 -8.71 6.92
N LYS A 55 -9.87 -7.39 7.15
CA LYS A 55 -10.66 -6.79 8.24
C LYS A 55 -12.16 -6.89 8.04
N MET A 56 -12.61 -7.17 6.82
CA MET A 56 -14.02 -7.39 6.50
C MET A 56 -14.50 -8.79 6.87
N ASN A 57 -13.59 -9.72 7.17
CA ASN A 57 -13.91 -11.06 7.69
C ASN A 57 -14.12 -11.03 9.20
N GLU A 58 -14.79 -12.03 9.74
CA GLU A 58 -14.92 -12.21 11.20
C GLU A 58 -13.57 -12.48 11.87
N ASP A 59 -12.69 -13.17 11.16
CA ASP A 59 -11.31 -13.45 11.54
C ASP A 59 -10.38 -12.95 10.45
N THR A 60 -9.39 -12.14 10.81
CA THR A 60 -8.42 -11.58 9.85
C THR A 60 -7.34 -12.59 9.45
N GLY A 61 -7.20 -13.68 10.18
CA GLY A 61 -6.12 -14.67 9.99
C GLY A 61 -4.78 -14.27 10.61
N THR A 62 -4.71 -13.14 11.32
CA THR A 62 -3.49 -12.69 12.00
C THR A 62 -3.84 -12.04 13.34
N ASP A 63 -2.91 -12.17 14.32
CA ASP A 63 -3.12 -11.64 15.67
C ASP A 63 -2.91 -10.13 15.77
N TYR A 64 -2.15 -9.54 14.84
CA TYR A 64 -1.84 -8.11 14.88
C TYR A 64 -2.87 -7.23 14.19
N LEU A 65 -3.88 -7.81 13.57
CA LEU A 65 -4.90 -7.11 12.79
C LEU A 65 -6.29 -7.48 13.31
N ALA A 66 -6.97 -6.54 13.99
CA ALA A 66 -8.32 -6.75 14.47
C ALA A 66 -9.35 -6.60 13.35
N PRO A 67 -10.36 -7.48 13.28
CA PRO A 67 -11.44 -7.35 12.30
C PRO A 67 -12.32 -6.15 12.60
N TRP A 68 -12.90 -5.56 11.56
CA TRP A 68 -13.98 -4.59 11.74
C TRP A 68 -15.26 -5.31 12.21
N GLN A 69 -15.98 -4.66 13.11
CA GLN A 69 -17.26 -5.17 13.61
C GLN A 69 -18.42 -4.55 12.83
N LEU A 70 -19.50 -5.32 12.64
CA LEU A 70 -20.72 -4.82 12.00
C LEU A 70 -21.28 -3.62 12.77
N ALA A 71 -21.75 -2.61 12.06
CA ALA A 71 -22.28 -1.36 12.58
C ALA A 71 -21.28 -0.53 13.41
N GLN A 72 -19.99 -0.86 13.34
CA GLN A 72 -18.92 -0.09 13.97
C GLN A 72 -18.09 0.66 12.92
N VAL A 73 -17.49 1.78 13.32
CA VAL A 73 -16.67 2.60 12.44
C VAL A 73 -15.47 1.80 11.89
N ALA A 74 -15.24 1.93 10.59
CA ALA A 74 -14.04 1.41 9.95
C ALA A 74 -12.85 2.32 10.26
N ASP A 75 -11.63 1.79 10.12
CA ASP A 75 -10.40 2.52 10.38
C ASP A 75 -9.27 2.10 9.44
N GLY A 76 -8.22 2.89 9.44
CA GLY A 76 -7.02 2.63 8.67
C GLY A 76 -6.07 3.81 8.68
N GLY A 77 -5.18 3.88 7.70
CA GLY A 77 -4.28 5.01 7.54
C GLY A 77 -5.02 6.32 7.33
N GLY A 78 -4.64 7.33 8.07
CA GLY A 78 -5.24 8.66 7.95
C GLY A 78 -4.29 9.77 8.38
N ILE A 79 -4.57 10.97 7.91
CA ILE A 79 -3.87 12.20 8.28
C ILE A 79 -4.90 13.31 8.49
N GLY A 80 -4.65 14.13 9.48
CA GLY A 80 -5.50 15.28 9.78
C GLY A 80 -4.77 16.38 10.51
N VAL A 81 -5.52 17.41 10.84
CA VAL A 81 -5.02 18.58 11.56
C VAL A 81 -5.67 18.66 12.94
N VAL A 82 -4.86 18.96 13.95
CA VAL A 82 -5.34 19.16 15.32
C VAL A 82 -6.11 20.48 15.39
N GLU A 83 -7.36 20.41 15.82
CA GLU A 83 -8.23 21.59 16.02
C GLU A 83 -8.26 22.03 17.49
N GLU A 84 -8.16 21.09 18.42
CA GLU A 84 -8.13 21.34 19.85
C GLU A 84 -7.29 20.26 20.54
N SER A 85 -6.55 20.60 21.59
CA SER A 85 -5.65 19.65 22.27
C SER A 85 -5.66 19.84 23.79
N LYS A 86 -5.72 18.71 24.49
CA LYS A 86 -5.36 18.54 25.90
C LYS A 86 -4.19 17.58 26.05
N HIS A 87 -3.38 17.41 24.99
CA HIS A 87 -2.16 16.61 24.99
C HIS A 87 -0.94 17.50 25.12
N GLN A 88 0.07 17.06 25.89
CA GLN A 88 1.25 17.89 26.20
C GLN A 88 2.12 18.23 24.99
N LYS A 89 2.19 17.33 24.00
CA LYS A 89 3.11 17.46 22.85
C LYS A 89 2.42 17.86 21.55
N LEU A 90 1.10 17.92 21.52
CA LEU A 90 0.34 18.27 20.33
C LEU A 90 -0.44 19.55 20.55
N THR A 91 -0.39 20.44 19.57
CA THR A 91 -1.08 21.73 19.62
C THR A 91 -1.92 21.94 18.37
N LYS A 92 -2.89 22.85 18.48
CA LYS A 92 -3.73 23.26 17.34
C LYS A 92 -2.87 23.65 16.14
N GLY A 93 -3.22 23.13 14.98
CA GLY A 93 -2.51 23.34 13.72
C GLY A 93 -1.47 22.28 13.39
N ASP A 94 -1.14 21.39 14.33
CA ASP A 94 -0.23 20.28 14.05
C ASP A 94 -0.89 19.28 13.09
N PHE A 95 -0.10 18.75 12.14
CA PHE A 95 -0.51 17.64 11.28
C PHE A 95 -0.08 16.32 11.92
N VAL A 96 -1.03 15.38 12.00
CA VAL A 96 -0.85 14.11 12.69
C VAL A 96 -1.36 12.95 11.84
N THR A 97 -0.72 11.78 11.99
CA THR A 97 -1.09 10.54 11.31
C THR A 97 -1.34 9.42 12.30
N SER A 98 -2.11 8.42 11.87
CA SER A 98 -2.28 7.15 12.56
C SER A 98 -2.65 6.06 11.56
N PHE A 99 -2.30 4.79 11.85
CA PHE A 99 -2.80 3.61 11.11
C PHE A 99 -4.18 3.16 11.57
N TYR A 100 -4.69 3.74 12.64
CA TYR A 100 -5.99 3.43 13.24
C TYR A 100 -6.91 4.64 13.20
N TRP A 101 -6.76 5.46 12.16
CA TRP A 101 -7.61 6.65 11.98
C TRP A 101 -9.02 6.22 11.63
N PRO A 102 -10.02 6.61 12.44
CA PRO A 102 -11.40 6.24 12.14
C PRO A 102 -11.90 6.94 10.88
N TRP A 103 -12.71 6.26 10.12
CA TRP A 103 -13.31 6.84 8.92
C TRP A 103 -14.41 7.82 9.31
N GLN A 104 -13.99 8.99 9.76
CA GLN A 104 -14.82 10.07 10.27
C GLN A 104 -14.36 11.41 9.73
N THR A 105 -15.29 12.36 9.65
CA THR A 105 -14.95 13.74 9.23
C THR A 105 -14.12 14.46 10.30
N LYS A 106 -14.44 14.23 11.56
CA LYS A 106 -13.66 14.67 12.74
C LYS A 106 -13.62 13.53 13.75
N ALA A 107 -12.60 13.54 14.59
CA ALA A 107 -12.45 12.52 15.63
C ALA A 107 -11.84 13.12 16.89
N ILE A 108 -12.15 12.50 18.04
CA ILE A 108 -11.44 12.72 19.29
C ILE A 108 -10.58 11.49 19.54
N LEU A 109 -9.28 11.69 19.59
CA LEU A 109 -8.29 10.61 19.65
C LEU A 109 -7.33 10.81 20.81
N ASP A 110 -6.79 9.71 21.33
CA ASP A 110 -5.66 9.74 22.25
C ASP A 110 -4.42 10.27 21.51
N GLY A 111 -3.86 11.37 21.96
CA GLY A 111 -2.69 11.99 21.34
C GLY A 111 -1.45 11.09 21.36
N ASN A 112 -1.35 10.13 22.27
CA ASN A 112 -0.24 9.18 22.33
C ASN A 112 -0.27 8.19 21.15
N GLY A 113 -1.41 7.98 20.53
CA GLY A 113 -1.56 7.13 19.34
C GLY A 113 -1.31 7.86 18.01
N LEU A 114 -0.96 9.14 18.06
CA LEU A 114 -0.75 9.99 16.89
C LEU A 114 0.72 10.33 16.70
N GLU A 115 1.14 10.39 15.46
CA GLU A 115 2.46 10.83 15.06
C GLU A 115 2.38 12.19 14.40
N LYS A 116 3.11 13.17 14.92
CA LYS A 116 3.23 14.49 14.30
C LYS A 116 4.15 14.39 13.08
N VAL A 117 3.74 14.98 11.98
CA VAL A 117 4.49 14.97 10.72
C VAL A 117 4.88 16.40 10.30
N ASP A 118 6.00 16.49 9.59
CA ASP A 118 6.51 17.76 9.04
C ASP A 118 6.08 17.87 7.56
N PRO A 119 5.19 18.82 7.21
CA PRO A 119 4.76 19.02 5.82
C PRO A 119 5.90 19.29 4.85
N GLN A 120 7.04 19.80 5.31
CA GLN A 120 8.19 20.08 4.45
C GLN A 120 8.79 18.81 3.85
N LEU A 121 8.66 17.66 4.50
CA LEU A 121 9.12 16.38 3.97
C LEU A 121 8.43 15.98 2.67
N VAL A 122 7.25 16.51 2.43
CA VAL A 122 6.40 16.18 1.28
C VAL A 122 6.05 17.42 0.43
N ASP A 123 6.76 18.53 0.62
CA ASP A 123 6.49 19.80 -0.06
C ASP A 123 5.02 20.23 0.02
N GLY A 124 4.39 20.00 1.18
CA GLY A 124 2.99 20.31 1.44
C GLY A 124 1.98 19.29 0.93
N HIS A 125 2.39 18.27 0.22
CA HIS A 125 1.51 17.19 -0.27
C HIS A 125 1.21 16.18 0.85
N LEU A 126 0.35 16.55 1.79
CA LEU A 126 0.08 15.77 3.01
C LEU A 126 -0.38 14.33 2.76
N SER A 127 -1.12 14.08 1.67
CA SER A 127 -1.54 12.74 1.28
C SER A 127 -0.37 11.78 1.06
N TYR A 128 0.82 12.28 0.73
CA TYR A 128 2.01 11.46 0.51
C TYR A 128 2.47 10.72 1.76
N PHE A 129 2.11 11.20 2.96
CA PHE A 129 2.35 10.47 4.21
C PHE A 129 1.52 9.17 4.33
N LEU A 130 0.52 8.99 3.48
CA LEU A 130 -0.27 7.76 3.39
C LEU A 130 0.20 6.85 2.25
N GLY A 131 1.19 7.29 1.49
CA GLY A 131 1.71 6.58 0.32
C GLY A 131 3.23 6.57 0.25
N ALA A 132 3.78 7.33 -0.69
CA ALA A 132 5.23 7.28 -1.02
C ALA A 132 6.16 7.63 0.15
N ILE A 133 5.77 8.55 1.01
CA ILE A 133 6.54 8.94 2.19
C ILE A 133 5.78 8.49 3.46
N GLY A 134 5.27 7.29 3.41
CA GLY A 134 4.52 6.63 4.46
C GLY A 134 4.70 5.12 4.39
N MET A 135 3.70 4.36 4.85
CA MET A 135 3.84 2.91 4.96
C MET A 135 4.05 2.20 3.62
N PRO A 136 3.35 2.52 2.51
CA PRO A 136 3.67 1.91 1.21
C PRO A 136 5.10 2.18 0.75
N GLY A 137 5.60 3.40 0.94
CA GLY A 137 7.00 3.76 0.63
C GLY A 137 8.00 2.98 1.47
N LEU A 138 7.76 2.88 2.77
CA LEU A 138 8.60 2.09 3.69
C LEU A 138 8.56 0.61 3.36
N THR A 139 7.39 0.07 3.05
CA THR A 139 7.23 -1.34 2.65
C THR A 139 8.05 -1.62 1.40
N SER A 140 8.00 -0.75 0.41
CA SER A 140 8.76 -0.89 -0.83
C SER A 140 10.26 -0.76 -0.58
N LEU A 141 10.69 0.27 0.13
CA LEU A 141 12.11 0.52 0.40
C LEU A 141 12.73 -0.59 1.25
N ILE A 142 12.14 -0.88 2.39
CA ILE A 142 12.67 -1.88 3.33
C ILE A 142 12.58 -3.29 2.72
N GLY A 143 11.49 -3.60 2.01
CA GLY A 143 11.35 -4.88 1.32
C GLY A 143 12.46 -5.10 0.30
N VAL A 144 12.74 -4.11 -0.54
CA VAL A 144 13.81 -4.21 -1.54
C VAL A 144 15.19 -4.27 -0.87
N GLN A 145 15.44 -3.45 0.15
CA GLN A 145 16.72 -3.44 0.87
C GLN A 145 17.00 -4.74 1.62
N GLU A 146 16.02 -5.27 2.32
CA GLU A 146 16.21 -6.41 3.24
C GLU A 146 16.04 -7.78 2.57
N LYS A 147 15.20 -7.85 1.54
CA LYS A 147 14.82 -9.12 0.90
C LYS A 147 15.21 -9.21 -0.58
N GLY A 148 15.57 -8.11 -1.19
CA GLY A 148 15.93 -8.08 -2.61
C GLY A 148 17.33 -8.56 -2.90
N HIS A 149 18.25 -8.37 -1.97
CA HIS A 149 19.68 -8.71 -2.12
C HIS A 149 20.28 -8.11 -3.39
N ILE A 150 19.99 -6.82 -3.62
CA ILE A 150 20.47 -6.10 -4.81
C ILE A 150 21.91 -5.66 -4.57
N SER A 151 22.75 -5.94 -5.56
CA SER A 151 24.14 -5.51 -5.61
C SER A 151 24.37 -4.67 -6.85
N ALA A 152 24.70 -3.40 -6.68
CA ALA A 152 24.97 -2.50 -7.80
C ALA A 152 26.13 -3.06 -8.67
N GLY A 153 25.93 -3.03 -9.98
CA GLY A 153 26.93 -3.56 -10.94
C GLY A 153 26.85 -5.06 -11.22
N SER A 154 25.94 -5.80 -10.55
CA SER A 154 25.78 -7.24 -10.79
C SER A 154 24.76 -7.60 -11.89
N ASN A 155 24.25 -6.59 -12.59
CA ASN A 155 23.37 -6.76 -13.76
C ASN A 155 22.07 -7.53 -13.47
N GLN A 156 21.42 -7.20 -12.36
CA GLN A 156 20.20 -7.87 -11.94
C GLN A 156 18.95 -7.31 -12.64
N THR A 157 18.02 -8.19 -12.94
CA THR A 157 16.69 -7.86 -13.45
C THR A 157 15.66 -8.04 -12.34
N MET A 158 14.88 -6.98 -12.05
CA MET A 158 13.77 -7.00 -11.13
C MET A 158 12.45 -7.04 -11.90
N VAL A 159 11.53 -7.88 -11.48
CA VAL A 159 10.12 -7.88 -11.90
C VAL A 159 9.25 -7.42 -10.74
N VAL A 160 8.27 -6.61 -11.03
CA VAL A 160 7.28 -6.11 -10.06
C VAL A 160 5.88 -6.48 -10.56
N SER A 161 5.11 -7.20 -9.79
CA SER A 161 3.69 -7.43 -10.07
C SER A 161 2.84 -6.36 -9.37
N GLY A 162 1.65 -6.05 -9.91
CA GLY A 162 0.88 -4.91 -9.43
C GLY A 162 1.70 -3.61 -9.53
N ALA A 163 2.45 -3.47 -10.61
CA ALA A 163 3.51 -2.47 -10.74
C ALA A 163 3.00 -1.03 -10.80
N ALA A 164 1.75 -0.82 -11.15
CA ALA A 164 1.14 0.53 -11.18
C ALA A 164 0.41 0.90 -9.88
N GLY A 165 0.45 0.05 -8.86
CA GLY A 165 -0.17 0.28 -7.56
C GLY A 165 0.70 1.08 -6.59
N ALA A 166 0.23 1.20 -5.34
CA ALA A 166 0.89 2.00 -4.31
C ALA A 166 2.32 1.55 -4.01
N CYS A 167 2.53 0.26 -3.75
CA CYS A 167 3.86 -0.27 -3.47
C CYS A 167 4.64 -0.55 -4.75
N GLY A 168 4.00 -1.15 -5.76
CA GLY A 168 4.67 -1.56 -6.99
C GLY A 168 5.29 -0.42 -7.77
N SER A 169 4.61 0.72 -7.87
CA SER A 169 5.11 1.90 -8.58
C SER A 169 6.36 2.48 -7.92
N LEU A 170 6.49 2.34 -6.62
CA LEU A 170 7.66 2.77 -5.86
C LEU A 170 8.78 1.72 -5.90
N ALA A 171 8.43 0.45 -5.71
CA ALA A 171 9.40 -0.66 -5.65
C ALA A 171 10.26 -0.75 -6.90
N GLY A 172 9.67 -0.59 -8.09
CA GLY A 172 10.43 -0.61 -9.33
C GLY A 172 11.42 0.55 -9.44
N GLN A 173 10.99 1.76 -9.08
CA GLN A 173 11.89 2.92 -9.05
C GLN A 173 13.02 2.72 -8.04
N ILE A 174 12.70 2.23 -6.86
CA ILE A 174 13.68 1.95 -5.80
C ILE A 174 14.66 0.87 -6.26
N GLY A 175 14.19 -0.15 -6.97
CA GLY A 175 15.04 -1.18 -7.55
C GLY A 175 16.14 -0.59 -8.45
N HIS A 176 15.81 0.35 -9.31
CA HIS A 176 16.79 1.08 -10.12
C HIS A 176 17.74 1.92 -9.25
N LEU A 177 17.19 2.66 -8.28
CA LEU A 177 18.00 3.51 -7.39
C LEU A 177 19.01 2.70 -6.57
N LEU A 178 18.69 1.46 -6.23
CA LEU A 178 19.59 0.57 -5.49
C LEU A 178 20.52 -0.27 -6.36
N GLY A 179 20.37 -0.22 -7.69
CA GLY A 179 21.34 -0.79 -8.60
C GLY A 179 20.88 -1.89 -9.55
N CYS A 180 19.58 -2.21 -9.61
CA CYS A 180 19.08 -3.09 -10.67
C CYS A 180 19.32 -2.46 -12.03
N SER A 181 19.87 -3.25 -12.97
CA SER A 181 20.13 -2.77 -14.32
C SER A 181 18.87 -2.75 -15.19
N ARG A 182 17.89 -3.57 -14.86
CA ARG A 182 16.63 -3.69 -15.58
C ARG A 182 15.46 -3.89 -14.63
N VAL A 183 14.37 -3.16 -14.83
CA VAL A 183 13.14 -3.26 -14.06
C VAL A 183 11.95 -3.42 -15.01
N VAL A 184 11.18 -4.48 -14.81
CA VAL A 184 10.02 -4.84 -15.63
C VAL A 184 8.78 -4.87 -14.74
N GLY A 185 7.72 -4.19 -15.15
CA GLY A 185 6.46 -4.13 -14.40
C GLY A 185 5.36 -4.96 -15.07
N ILE A 186 4.53 -5.60 -14.27
CA ILE A 186 3.32 -6.30 -14.72
C ILE A 186 2.11 -5.54 -14.21
N CYS A 187 1.20 -5.17 -15.11
CA CYS A 187 -0.04 -4.47 -14.79
C CYS A 187 -1.15 -4.85 -15.77
N GLY A 188 -2.36 -4.35 -15.56
CA GLY A 188 -3.56 -4.88 -16.21
C GLY A 188 -4.17 -4.04 -17.32
N THR A 189 -3.56 -2.93 -17.72
CA THR A 189 -4.04 -2.10 -18.83
C THR A 189 -2.88 -1.53 -19.64
N GLN A 190 -3.13 -1.21 -20.91
CA GLN A 190 -2.13 -0.56 -21.76
C GLN A 190 -1.74 0.82 -21.21
N GLU A 191 -2.71 1.56 -20.69
CA GLU A 191 -2.46 2.87 -20.06
C GLU A 191 -1.49 2.76 -18.89
N LYS A 192 -1.67 1.78 -18.01
CA LYS A 192 -0.75 1.51 -16.90
C LYS A 192 0.64 1.10 -17.40
N CYS A 193 0.71 0.27 -18.43
CA CYS A 193 2.00 -0.11 -19.04
C CYS A 193 2.75 1.13 -19.57
N LEU A 194 2.07 2.02 -20.26
CA LEU A 194 2.67 3.26 -20.74
C LEU A 194 3.11 4.18 -19.61
N PHE A 195 2.32 4.26 -18.54
CA PHE A 195 2.69 5.01 -17.35
C PHE A 195 4.00 4.50 -16.73
N LEU A 196 4.17 3.18 -16.61
CA LEU A 196 5.38 2.59 -16.06
C LEU A 196 6.62 2.95 -16.89
N THR A 197 6.55 2.81 -18.20
CA THR A 197 7.69 3.04 -19.08
C THR A 197 7.95 4.52 -19.39
N SER A 198 6.91 5.30 -19.60
CA SER A 198 7.04 6.72 -19.99
C SER A 198 7.29 7.66 -18.81
N GLU A 199 6.68 7.39 -17.66
CA GLU A 199 6.73 8.30 -16.51
C GLU A 199 7.60 7.78 -15.37
N LEU A 200 7.57 6.48 -15.06
CA LEU A 200 8.30 5.91 -13.94
C LEU A 200 9.68 5.35 -14.30
N GLY A 201 10.02 5.29 -15.58
CA GLY A 201 11.32 4.83 -16.03
C GLY A 201 11.53 3.33 -15.94
N PHE A 202 10.48 2.52 -15.89
CA PHE A 202 10.60 1.06 -16.04
C PHE A 202 11.13 0.75 -17.45
N ASP A 203 11.95 -0.26 -17.57
CA ASP A 203 12.56 -0.65 -18.84
C ASP A 203 11.57 -1.36 -19.78
N ALA A 204 10.61 -2.08 -19.22
CA ALA A 204 9.54 -2.73 -19.96
C ALA A 204 8.31 -2.92 -19.09
N ALA A 205 7.18 -3.16 -19.72
CA ALA A 205 5.93 -3.47 -19.05
C ALA A 205 5.20 -4.63 -19.73
N VAL A 206 4.56 -5.46 -18.94
CA VAL A 206 3.79 -6.62 -19.37
C VAL A 206 2.34 -6.39 -19.00
N ASN A 207 1.44 -6.48 -19.98
CA ASN A 207 -0.01 -6.45 -19.73
C ASN A 207 -0.52 -7.88 -19.58
N TYR A 208 -0.89 -8.26 -18.34
CA TYR A 208 -1.32 -9.64 -18.07
C TYR A 208 -2.68 -9.99 -18.66
N LYS A 209 -3.47 -8.99 -19.08
CA LYS A 209 -4.79 -9.19 -19.69
C LYS A 209 -4.74 -9.40 -21.19
N THR A 210 -3.62 -9.11 -21.84
CA THR A 210 -3.47 -9.23 -23.28
C THR A 210 -2.30 -10.15 -23.61
N GLY A 211 -2.59 -11.31 -24.17
CA GLY A 211 -1.58 -12.28 -24.55
C GLY A 211 -1.07 -13.17 -23.41
N ASN A 212 0.00 -13.86 -23.66
CA ASN A 212 0.60 -14.82 -22.73
C ASN A 212 1.66 -14.13 -21.87
N VAL A 213 1.44 -14.13 -20.56
CA VAL A 213 2.35 -13.48 -19.59
C VAL A 213 3.74 -14.10 -19.65
N ALA A 214 3.86 -15.41 -19.73
CA ALA A 214 5.14 -16.10 -19.76
C ALA A 214 5.98 -15.73 -21.00
N GLU A 215 5.35 -15.60 -22.16
CA GLU A 215 6.03 -15.15 -23.40
C GLU A 215 6.46 -13.69 -23.30
N GLN A 216 5.56 -12.81 -22.84
CA GLN A 216 5.88 -11.39 -22.67
C GLN A 216 7.04 -11.19 -21.67
N LEU A 217 7.05 -11.94 -20.55
CA LEU A 217 8.13 -11.91 -19.57
C LEU A 217 9.45 -12.38 -20.15
N ARG A 218 9.42 -13.45 -20.96
CA ARG A 218 10.64 -13.98 -21.59
C ARG A 218 11.29 -12.97 -22.52
N GLU A 219 10.47 -12.24 -23.29
CA GLU A 219 10.94 -11.15 -24.14
C GLU A 219 11.45 -9.97 -23.33
N ALA A 220 10.73 -9.60 -22.25
CA ALA A 220 11.09 -8.46 -21.40
C ALA A 220 12.31 -8.75 -20.51
N CYS A 221 12.54 -10.01 -20.15
CA CYS A 221 13.60 -10.45 -19.24
C CYS A 221 14.52 -11.48 -19.93
N PRO A 222 15.32 -11.07 -20.94
CA PRO A 222 16.15 -12.01 -21.70
C PRO A 222 17.21 -12.71 -20.85
N GLY A 223 17.64 -12.10 -19.74
CA GLY A 223 18.58 -12.68 -18.77
C GLY A 223 17.91 -13.40 -17.60
N GLY A 224 16.61 -13.64 -17.65
CA GLY A 224 15.85 -14.19 -16.53
C GLY A 224 15.54 -13.15 -15.46
N VAL A 225 15.01 -13.60 -14.32
CA VAL A 225 14.57 -12.74 -13.22
C VAL A 225 15.38 -13.03 -11.97
N ASP A 226 15.99 -12.00 -11.38
CA ASP A 226 16.82 -12.11 -10.18
C ASP A 226 16.11 -11.69 -8.92
N VAL A 227 15.17 -10.73 -9.02
CA VAL A 227 14.40 -10.19 -7.91
C VAL A 227 12.95 -10.06 -8.36
N TYR A 228 12.04 -10.60 -7.56
CA TYR A 228 10.60 -10.47 -7.82
C TYR A 228 9.91 -9.81 -6.65
N PHE A 229 9.39 -8.60 -6.86
CA PHE A 229 8.55 -7.90 -5.89
C PHE A 229 7.09 -8.28 -6.13
N ASP A 230 6.55 -9.13 -5.28
CA ASP A 230 5.24 -9.75 -5.47
C ASP A 230 4.16 -9.04 -4.64
N ASN A 231 3.22 -8.42 -5.35
CA ASN A 231 2.02 -7.81 -4.77
C ASN A 231 0.75 -8.61 -5.06
N VAL A 232 0.80 -9.62 -5.91
CA VAL A 232 -0.40 -10.20 -6.53
C VAL A 232 -0.60 -11.67 -6.20
N GLY A 233 0.44 -12.49 -6.34
CA GLY A 233 0.31 -13.94 -6.19
C GLY A 233 -0.36 -14.62 -7.40
N GLY A 234 -0.83 -15.84 -7.21
CA GLY A 234 -1.59 -16.59 -8.20
C GLY A 234 -0.84 -16.88 -9.49
N ASP A 235 -1.56 -16.95 -10.61
CA ASP A 235 -1.00 -17.34 -11.91
C ASP A 235 0.10 -16.43 -12.41
N ILE A 236 0.02 -15.12 -12.13
CA ILE A 236 1.08 -14.17 -12.49
C ILE A 236 2.37 -14.53 -11.80
N SER A 237 2.35 -14.80 -10.50
CA SER A 237 3.54 -15.18 -9.74
C SER A 237 4.08 -16.54 -10.19
N ASN A 238 3.22 -17.49 -10.52
CA ASN A 238 3.63 -18.77 -11.06
C ASN A 238 4.45 -18.60 -12.37
N ALA A 239 4.01 -17.70 -13.25
CA ALA A 239 4.72 -17.40 -14.50
C ALA A 239 6.07 -16.74 -14.24
N VAL A 240 6.16 -15.81 -13.29
CA VAL A 240 7.43 -15.15 -12.93
C VAL A 240 8.40 -16.14 -12.32
N ILE A 241 7.97 -16.94 -11.34
CA ILE A 241 8.84 -17.91 -10.65
C ILE A 241 9.44 -18.91 -11.63
N SER A 242 8.68 -19.33 -12.65
CA SER A 242 9.15 -20.24 -13.68
C SER A 242 10.34 -19.69 -14.49
N GLN A 243 10.56 -18.38 -14.47
CA GLN A 243 11.64 -17.70 -15.20
C GLN A 243 12.70 -17.10 -14.27
N MET A 244 12.61 -17.35 -12.97
CA MET A 244 13.59 -16.85 -12.00
C MET A 244 14.89 -17.65 -12.06
N ASN A 245 15.98 -16.95 -11.91
CA ASN A 245 17.33 -17.52 -11.92
C ASN A 245 17.63 -18.27 -10.61
N GLU A 246 18.69 -19.07 -10.61
CA GLU A 246 19.20 -19.72 -9.41
C GLU A 246 19.62 -18.67 -8.36
N ASN A 247 19.37 -18.96 -7.10
CA ASN A 247 19.70 -18.11 -5.96
C ASN A 247 19.04 -16.72 -6.02
N SER A 248 17.92 -16.61 -6.71
CA SER A 248 17.14 -15.38 -6.79
C SER A 248 16.17 -15.23 -5.59
N HIS A 249 15.52 -14.07 -5.49
CA HIS A 249 14.77 -13.71 -4.30
C HIS A 249 13.38 -13.18 -4.65
N ILE A 250 12.37 -13.71 -3.95
CA ILE A 250 11.00 -13.19 -3.99
C ILE A 250 10.79 -12.33 -2.75
N ILE A 251 10.39 -11.08 -2.95
CA ILE A 251 9.94 -10.18 -1.89
C ILE A 251 8.44 -10.32 -1.79
N LEU A 252 7.96 -11.04 -0.79
CA LEU A 252 6.53 -11.33 -0.63
C LEU A 252 5.83 -10.17 0.08
N CYS A 253 5.44 -9.15 -0.68
CA CYS A 253 4.79 -7.95 -0.17
C CYS A 253 3.28 -8.16 0.03
N GLY A 254 2.58 -8.72 -0.97
CA GLY A 254 1.15 -8.94 -0.91
C GLY A 254 0.69 -10.02 -1.89
N GLN A 255 -0.58 -10.39 -1.78
CA GLN A 255 -1.21 -11.44 -2.60
C GLN A 255 -2.64 -11.03 -2.94
N ILE A 256 -2.82 -9.83 -3.51
CA ILE A 256 -4.14 -9.23 -3.71
C ILE A 256 -5.10 -10.12 -4.51
N SER A 257 -4.60 -10.94 -5.45
CA SER A 257 -5.42 -11.88 -6.20
C SER A 257 -6.08 -12.96 -5.32
N GLN A 258 -5.58 -13.14 -4.10
CA GLN A 258 -6.03 -14.17 -3.16
C GLN A 258 -6.79 -13.61 -1.94
N TYR A 259 -6.84 -12.29 -1.75
CA TYR A 259 -7.45 -11.70 -0.55
C TYR A 259 -8.95 -11.90 -0.44
N SER A 260 -9.65 -12.08 -1.56
CA SER A 260 -11.08 -12.39 -1.57
C SER A 260 -11.38 -13.89 -1.57
N ASN A 261 -10.38 -14.75 -1.32
CA ASN A 261 -10.49 -16.20 -1.26
C ASN A 261 -10.16 -16.70 0.14
N ASP A 262 -10.82 -17.77 0.57
CA ASP A 262 -10.52 -18.46 1.84
C ASP A 262 -9.33 -19.40 1.64
N VAL A 263 -8.12 -18.87 1.67
CA VAL A 263 -6.86 -19.61 1.50
C VAL A 263 -5.86 -19.19 2.58
N PRO A 264 -4.90 -20.06 2.96
CA PRO A 264 -3.83 -19.69 3.88
C PRO A 264 -3.00 -18.52 3.34
N TYR A 265 -2.38 -17.76 4.25
CA TYR A 265 -1.45 -16.68 3.86
C TYR A 265 -0.04 -16.96 4.41
N PRO A 266 1.02 -16.93 3.57
CA PRO A 266 0.95 -16.82 2.10
C PRO A 266 0.35 -18.08 1.48
N PRO A 267 -0.38 -17.96 0.36
CA PRO A 267 -0.93 -19.15 -0.31
C PRO A 267 0.20 -20.06 -0.75
N PRO A 268 0.04 -21.40 -0.61
CA PRO A 268 1.05 -22.34 -1.09
C PRO A 268 1.14 -22.27 -2.62
N LEU A 269 2.36 -22.46 -3.14
CA LEU A 269 2.58 -22.53 -4.57
C LEU A 269 2.06 -23.87 -5.13
N PRO A 270 1.65 -23.93 -6.41
CA PRO A 270 1.37 -25.19 -7.07
C PRO A 270 2.60 -26.12 -7.01
N PRO A 271 2.40 -27.46 -6.92
CA PRO A 271 3.52 -28.40 -6.72
C PRO A 271 4.67 -28.25 -7.72
N ALA A 272 4.37 -28.02 -9.00
CA ALA A 272 5.39 -27.83 -10.03
C ALA A 272 6.20 -26.55 -9.83
N VAL A 273 5.54 -25.46 -9.43
CA VAL A 273 6.19 -24.17 -9.16
C VAL A 273 7.05 -24.26 -7.89
N GLU A 274 6.54 -24.90 -6.85
CA GLU A 274 7.30 -25.14 -5.61
C GLU A 274 8.56 -26.00 -5.86
N ALA A 275 8.46 -27.01 -6.73
CA ALA A 275 9.59 -27.83 -7.13
C ALA A 275 10.67 -26.98 -7.84
N THR A 276 10.28 -26.12 -8.76
CA THR A 276 11.19 -25.18 -9.44
C THR A 276 11.84 -24.23 -8.44
N ARG A 277 11.09 -23.68 -7.52
CA ARG A 277 11.59 -22.78 -6.48
C ARG A 277 12.68 -23.46 -5.64
N LYS A 278 12.44 -24.68 -5.20
CA LYS A 278 13.40 -25.46 -4.41
C LYS A 278 14.65 -25.83 -5.22
N GLU A 279 14.46 -26.32 -6.42
CA GLU A 279 15.57 -26.70 -7.32
C GLU A 279 16.52 -25.55 -7.58
N ARG A 280 15.98 -24.34 -7.81
CA ARG A 280 16.76 -23.14 -8.12
C ARG A 280 17.17 -22.34 -6.87
N ASN A 281 16.88 -22.84 -5.67
CA ASN A 281 17.17 -22.14 -4.41
C ASN A 281 16.63 -20.71 -4.38
N ILE A 282 15.40 -20.53 -4.83
CA ILE A 282 14.72 -19.23 -4.82
C ILE A 282 14.13 -19.00 -3.44
N THR A 283 14.48 -17.89 -2.78
CA THR A 283 13.89 -17.54 -1.47
C THR A 283 12.50 -16.96 -1.65
N ARG A 284 11.57 -17.40 -0.80
CA ARG A 284 10.20 -16.90 -0.73
C ARG A 284 9.80 -16.81 0.74
N GLU A 285 10.20 -15.72 1.36
CA GLU A 285 9.94 -15.49 2.77
C GLU A 285 8.87 -14.42 2.96
N ARG A 286 8.03 -14.61 3.98
CA ARG A 286 7.09 -13.60 4.38
C ARG A 286 7.84 -12.36 4.85
N PHE A 287 7.46 -11.20 4.29
CA PHE A 287 8.00 -9.90 4.67
C PHE A 287 6.93 -9.11 5.43
N THR A 288 7.27 -8.65 6.62
CA THR A 288 6.42 -7.79 7.44
C THR A 288 7.19 -6.53 7.80
N VAL A 289 6.80 -5.40 7.23
CA VAL A 289 7.49 -4.12 7.44
C VAL A 289 7.51 -3.70 8.91
N LEU A 290 6.50 -4.08 9.70
CA LEU A 290 6.42 -3.76 11.13
C LEU A 290 7.56 -4.34 11.96
N ASN A 291 8.27 -5.34 11.46
CA ASN A 291 9.45 -5.90 12.14
C ASN A 291 10.69 -5.00 12.00
N TYR A 292 10.62 -3.92 11.23
CA TYR A 292 11.73 -3.03 10.92
C TYR A 292 11.49 -1.59 11.37
N LYS A 293 10.80 -1.40 12.50
CA LYS A 293 10.45 -0.06 13.02
C LYS A 293 11.65 0.85 13.24
N ASP A 294 12.79 0.30 13.58
CA ASP A 294 14.06 1.01 13.72
C ASP A 294 14.54 1.67 12.41
N LYS A 295 14.04 1.21 11.27
CA LYS A 295 14.38 1.72 9.95
C LYS A 295 13.37 2.74 9.40
N PHE A 296 12.30 3.03 10.13
CA PHE A 296 11.23 3.90 9.64
C PHE A 296 11.69 5.35 9.49
N GLU A 297 12.29 5.92 10.52
CA GLU A 297 12.73 7.32 10.45
C GLU A 297 13.78 7.54 9.35
N PRO A 298 14.89 6.79 9.27
CA PRO A 298 15.83 6.95 8.17
C PRO A 298 15.21 6.63 6.81
N GLY A 299 14.26 5.70 6.74
CA GLY A 299 13.52 5.37 5.51
C GLY A 299 12.67 6.52 5.00
N ILE A 300 11.90 7.16 5.88
CA ILE A 300 11.09 8.35 5.53
C ILE A 300 11.98 9.47 5.01
N LEU A 301 13.11 9.74 5.66
CA LEU A 301 14.05 10.77 5.23
C LEU A 301 14.65 10.45 3.85
N GLN A 302 14.99 9.21 3.58
CA GLN A 302 15.50 8.77 2.28
C GLN A 302 14.45 8.91 1.18
N LEU A 303 13.22 8.49 1.44
CA LEU A 303 12.10 8.60 0.47
C LEU A 303 11.80 10.07 0.17
N SER A 304 11.75 10.90 1.20
CA SER A 304 11.57 12.36 1.07
C SER A 304 12.67 12.98 0.23
N GLN A 305 13.94 12.62 0.49
CA GLN A 305 15.08 13.13 -0.26
C GLN A 305 14.98 12.77 -1.74
N TRP A 306 14.71 11.51 -2.07
CA TRP A 306 14.54 11.07 -3.46
C TRP A 306 13.38 11.77 -4.16
N PHE A 307 12.27 11.95 -3.43
CA PHE A 307 11.13 12.70 -3.94
C PHE A 307 11.52 14.14 -4.29
N LYS A 308 12.17 14.87 -3.37
CA LYS A 308 12.60 16.25 -3.56
C LYS A 308 13.64 16.40 -4.68
N GLU A 309 14.49 15.41 -4.86
CA GLU A 309 15.49 15.37 -5.95
C GLU A 309 14.90 14.97 -7.30
N GLY A 310 13.62 14.64 -7.35
CA GLY A 310 12.96 14.16 -8.57
C GLY A 310 13.33 12.74 -8.99
N LYS A 311 13.99 11.98 -8.10
CA LYS A 311 14.42 10.59 -8.35
C LYS A 311 13.32 9.58 -8.07
N LEU A 312 12.36 9.92 -7.22
CA LEU A 312 11.19 9.10 -6.91
C LEU A 312 9.95 9.88 -7.31
N LYS A 313 9.24 9.39 -8.30
CA LYS A 313 7.99 9.98 -8.77
C LYS A 313 6.80 9.39 -8.05
N VAL A 314 5.87 10.24 -7.65
CA VAL A 314 4.69 9.86 -6.87
C VAL A 314 3.44 10.03 -7.72
N LYS A 315 2.61 9.00 -7.74
CA LYS A 315 1.31 9.01 -8.39
C LYS A 315 0.22 8.63 -7.39
N GLU A 316 -0.87 9.39 -7.40
CA GLU A 316 -2.05 9.14 -6.60
C GLU A 316 -3.30 9.13 -7.46
N THR A 317 -4.27 8.30 -7.06
CA THR A 317 -5.65 8.37 -7.52
C THR A 317 -6.47 8.93 -6.38
N MET A 318 -7.08 10.10 -6.59
CA MET A 318 -7.80 10.84 -5.57
C MET A 318 -9.30 10.74 -5.76
N ALA A 319 -10.00 10.21 -4.76
CA ALA A 319 -11.45 10.34 -4.61
C ALA A 319 -11.75 11.45 -3.60
N LYS A 320 -12.95 12.00 -3.63
CA LYS A 320 -13.37 13.07 -2.72
C LYS A 320 -14.62 12.69 -1.96
N GLY A 321 -14.64 13.01 -0.67
CA GLY A 321 -15.77 12.84 0.21
C GLY A 321 -15.80 11.51 0.95
N LEU A 322 -16.15 11.57 2.23
CA LEU A 322 -16.24 10.40 3.10
C LEU A 322 -17.25 9.36 2.56
N GLU A 323 -18.32 9.82 1.93
CA GLU A 323 -19.35 8.99 1.32
C GLU A 323 -18.80 8.08 0.20
N ASN A 324 -17.64 8.40 -0.35
CA ASN A 324 -17.00 7.65 -1.43
C ASN A 324 -15.95 6.64 -0.94
N MET A 325 -15.81 6.43 0.37
CA MET A 325 -14.84 5.45 0.90
C MET A 325 -15.11 4.04 0.39
N GLY A 326 -16.35 3.59 0.41
CA GLY A 326 -16.73 2.26 -0.10
C GLY A 326 -16.48 2.09 -1.58
N VAL A 327 -16.81 3.09 -2.39
CA VAL A 327 -16.57 3.09 -3.84
C VAL A 327 -15.07 3.06 -4.13
N ALA A 328 -14.28 3.87 -3.43
CA ALA A 328 -12.82 3.90 -3.59
C ALA A 328 -12.19 2.56 -3.20
N PHE A 329 -12.66 1.94 -2.13
CA PHE A 329 -12.18 0.62 -1.71
C PHE A 329 -12.48 -0.45 -2.75
N GLN A 330 -13.70 -0.52 -3.24
CA GLN A 330 -14.09 -1.46 -4.29
C GLN A 330 -13.26 -1.25 -5.56
N SER A 331 -13.11 -0.01 -5.99
CA SER A 331 -12.30 0.34 -7.19
C SER A 331 -10.85 -0.09 -7.03
N MET A 332 -10.24 0.19 -5.87
CA MET A 332 -8.87 -0.23 -5.59
C MET A 332 -8.71 -1.76 -5.66
N MET A 333 -9.64 -2.52 -5.07
CA MET A 333 -9.59 -3.98 -5.08
C MET A 333 -9.77 -4.59 -6.48
N THR A 334 -10.34 -3.86 -7.41
CA THR A 334 -10.53 -4.28 -8.82
C THR A 334 -9.54 -3.63 -9.80
N GLY A 335 -8.51 -2.96 -9.29
CA GLY A 335 -7.46 -2.37 -10.11
C GLY A 335 -7.82 -1.04 -10.76
N GLY A 336 -8.78 -0.29 -10.20
CA GLY A 336 -9.22 0.99 -10.74
C GLY A 336 -8.27 2.17 -10.45
N ASN A 337 -7.28 1.99 -9.58
CA ASN A 337 -6.31 3.02 -9.23
C ASN A 337 -5.04 2.94 -10.07
N VAL A 338 -4.40 4.09 -10.25
CA VAL A 338 -3.02 4.23 -10.70
C VAL A 338 -2.25 4.90 -9.56
N GLY A 339 -1.19 4.26 -9.08
CA GLY A 339 -0.50 4.68 -7.87
C GLY A 339 -1.33 4.41 -6.60
N LYS A 340 -1.17 5.25 -5.59
CA LYS A 340 -1.87 5.12 -4.30
C LYS A 340 -3.29 5.65 -4.38
N GLN A 341 -4.26 4.84 -3.97
CA GLN A 341 -5.64 5.30 -3.80
C GLN A 341 -5.78 6.08 -2.49
N ILE A 342 -6.19 7.31 -2.59
CA ILE A 342 -6.44 8.25 -1.47
C ILE A 342 -7.87 8.77 -1.57
N VAL A 343 -8.47 9.06 -0.42
CA VAL A 343 -9.76 9.78 -0.36
C VAL A 343 -9.55 11.09 0.40
N CYS A 344 -9.80 12.21 -0.27
CA CYS A 344 -9.78 13.54 0.34
C CYS A 344 -11.09 13.76 1.11
N ILE A 345 -10.98 13.97 2.41
CA ILE A 345 -12.15 14.21 3.29
C ILE A 345 -12.38 15.71 3.45
N SER A 346 -11.32 16.47 3.65
CA SER A 346 -11.35 17.94 3.65
C SER A 346 -10.00 18.48 3.20
N GLU A 347 -10.00 19.71 2.69
CA GLU A 347 -8.78 20.39 2.29
C GLU A 347 -8.29 21.30 3.43
N ASP A 348 -6.97 21.43 3.55
CA ASP A 348 -6.38 22.42 4.42
C ASP A 348 -6.07 23.69 3.62
N SER A 349 -6.78 24.75 3.92
CA SER A 349 -6.60 26.05 3.26
C SER A 349 -5.37 26.81 3.76
N SER A 350 -4.60 26.26 4.69
CA SER A 350 -3.39 26.89 5.25
C SER A 350 -2.10 26.50 4.54
N LEU A 351 -2.17 25.59 3.55
CA LEU A 351 -1.01 25.11 2.79
C LEU A 351 -0.94 25.71 1.39
#